data_22937bc69e61fec91fde246a9a711bbb
#
_entry.id   22937bc69e61fec91fde246a9a711bbb
#
_cell.length_a   1.000
_cell.length_b   1.000
_cell.length_c   1.000
_cell.angle_alpha   90.00
_cell.angle_beta   90.00
_cell.angle_gamma   90.00
#
_symmetry.space_group_name_H-M   'P 1'
#
loop_
_entity.id
_entity.type
_entity.pdbx_description
1 polymer ?
#
loop_
_entity_poly.entity_id
_entity_poly.type
_entity_poly.pdbx_seq_one_letter_code
_entity_poly.pdbx_strand_id
1 'polypeptide(L)'
;NLPLDEKIVASKNAINSVPLESSVMGIKKEEIFSVENLLYGLLLSSGNDAAIVLAEAVSGNVNDFVTLMNTKAKEIGCLNTHFSNSHGFYDDNHYSTPYDMALILKYAMKFDEFKKIVESKSFELPSTNKTPNTRTIKNTNKLIDENSNTFYKYALGGKTGYTIESRGTYIGYSKNGDKILIVGN
;
A
#
# COMPACT_ATOMS: atom_id res chain seq x y z
N ASN A 1 3.40 8.80 15.01
CA ASN A 1 2.69 9.26 13.79
C ASN A 1 3.59 10.21 13.02
N LEU A 2 3.84 9.91 11.74
CA LEU A 2 4.55 10.81 10.84
C LEU A 2 3.53 11.77 10.19
N PRO A 3 3.77 13.08 10.19
CA PRO A 3 2.98 14.04 9.42
C PRO A 3 3.05 13.71 7.92
N LEU A 4 1.97 13.99 7.15
CA LEU A 4 1.93 13.68 5.72
C LEU A 4 2.94 14.47 4.89
N ASP A 5 3.28 15.68 5.32
CA ASP A 5 4.23 16.59 4.67
C ASP A 5 5.68 16.37 5.12
N GLU A 6 5.91 15.50 6.12
CA GLU A 6 7.26 15.18 6.58
C GLU A 6 8.11 14.60 5.46
N LYS A 7 9.35 15.07 5.35
CA LYS A 7 10.29 14.64 4.30
C LYS A 7 11.13 13.47 4.76
N ILE A 8 11.02 12.39 4.01
CA ILE A 8 11.75 11.15 4.25
C ILE A 8 12.84 11.00 3.19
N VAL A 9 14.04 10.71 3.62
CA VAL A 9 15.17 10.35 2.75
C VAL A 9 15.19 8.84 2.57
N ALA A 10 15.05 8.35 1.34
CA ALA A 10 15.14 6.92 1.05
C ALA A 10 16.56 6.41 1.31
N SER A 11 16.74 5.60 2.33
CA SER A 11 18.05 5.07 2.73
C SER A 11 18.62 4.14 1.65
N LYS A 12 19.96 4.02 1.62
CA LYS A 12 20.62 3.05 0.74
C LYS A 12 20.22 1.62 1.08
N ASN A 13 20.00 1.33 2.36
CA ASN A 13 19.59 0.01 2.84
C ASN A 13 18.17 -0.32 2.36
N ALA A 14 17.20 0.60 2.52
CA ALA A 14 15.85 0.42 2.03
C ALA A 14 15.82 0.04 0.54
N ILE A 15 16.54 0.81 -0.28
CA ILE A 15 16.53 0.60 -1.74
C ILE A 15 17.30 -0.68 -2.15
N ASN A 16 18.36 -1.04 -1.43
CA ASN A 16 19.08 -2.29 -1.70
C ASN A 16 18.30 -3.55 -1.29
N SER A 17 17.36 -3.44 -0.35
CA SER A 17 16.54 -4.56 0.14
C SER A 17 15.25 -4.78 -0.66
N VAL A 18 14.97 -3.94 -1.66
CA VAL A 18 13.80 -4.12 -2.55
C VAL A 18 13.94 -5.44 -3.30
N PRO A 19 12.94 -6.36 -3.23
CA PRO A 19 13.00 -7.62 -3.95
C PRO A 19 13.11 -7.41 -5.46
N LEU A 20 13.95 -8.20 -6.11
CA LEU A 20 14.07 -8.19 -7.57
C LEU A 20 12.72 -8.55 -8.21
N GLU A 21 12.43 -7.96 -9.36
CA GLU A 21 11.20 -8.18 -10.14
C GLU A 21 9.91 -7.81 -9.40
N SER A 22 10.00 -7.09 -8.29
CA SER A 22 8.84 -6.60 -7.56
C SER A 22 8.33 -5.26 -8.11
N SER A 23 7.06 -4.95 -7.84
CA SER A 23 6.47 -3.66 -8.20
C SER A 23 7.14 -2.53 -7.41
N VAL A 24 7.53 -1.45 -8.09
CA VAL A 24 8.19 -0.30 -7.47
C VAL A 24 7.59 1.03 -8.00
N MET A 25 7.64 2.08 -7.21
CA MET A 25 7.39 3.43 -7.69
C MET A 25 8.64 4.08 -8.32
N GLY A 26 9.81 3.43 -8.22
CA GLY A 26 11.07 3.85 -8.82
C GLY A 26 11.84 4.86 -7.96
N ILE A 27 11.93 4.62 -6.66
CA ILE A 27 12.70 5.43 -5.71
C ILE A 27 14.20 5.19 -5.91
N LYS A 28 14.96 6.29 -5.96
CA LYS A 28 16.43 6.25 -6.00
C LYS A 28 17.00 6.38 -4.60
N LYS A 29 18.20 5.86 -4.40
CA LYS A 29 18.95 6.05 -3.14
C LYS A 29 19.12 7.54 -2.83
N GLU A 30 18.83 7.91 -1.58
CA GLU A 30 18.90 9.30 -1.08
C GLU A 30 17.89 10.26 -1.77
N GLU A 31 16.88 9.72 -2.44
CA GLU A 31 15.76 10.50 -2.97
C GLU A 31 14.84 10.92 -1.81
N ILE A 32 14.31 12.14 -1.88
CA ILE A 32 13.51 12.74 -0.82
C ILE A 32 12.05 12.86 -1.25
N PHE A 33 11.16 12.28 -0.46
CA PHE A 33 9.72 12.34 -0.66
C PHE A 33 8.99 12.80 0.62
N SER A 34 7.80 13.33 0.47
CA SER A 34 6.89 13.43 1.62
C SER A 34 6.28 12.07 1.95
N VAL A 35 5.83 11.90 3.20
CA VAL A 35 5.07 10.71 3.60
C VAL A 35 3.86 10.51 2.69
N GLU A 36 3.11 11.58 2.34
CA GLU A 36 1.99 11.50 1.41
C GLU A 36 2.40 10.92 0.05
N ASN A 37 3.51 11.38 -0.54
CA ASN A 37 4.01 10.87 -1.82
C ASN A 37 4.34 9.37 -1.76
N LEU A 38 4.97 8.93 -0.66
CA LEU A 38 5.29 7.51 -0.45
C LEU A 38 4.02 6.67 -0.26
N LEU A 39 3.00 7.18 0.44
CA LEU A 39 1.71 6.50 0.59
C LEU A 39 0.98 6.35 -0.76
N TYR A 40 0.99 7.37 -1.61
CA TYR A 40 0.47 7.25 -2.97
C TYR A 40 1.24 6.20 -3.78
N GLY A 41 2.56 6.19 -3.71
CA GLY A 41 3.38 5.16 -4.36
C GLY A 41 3.08 3.75 -3.86
N LEU A 42 2.95 3.57 -2.56
CA LEU A 42 2.60 2.30 -1.93
C LEU A 42 1.21 1.81 -2.35
N LEU A 43 0.19 2.66 -2.23
CA LEU A 43 -1.21 2.24 -2.35
C LEU A 43 -1.70 2.18 -3.81
N LEU A 44 -1.25 3.07 -4.70
CA LEU A 44 -1.67 3.08 -6.09
C LEU A 44 -0.85 2.12 -6.97
N SER A 45 0.49 2.23 -6.92
CA SER A 45 1.38 1.42 -7.78
C SER A 45 1.94 0.17 -7.11
N SER A 46 1.52 -0.15 -5.88
CA SER A 46 2.08 -1.27 -5.10
C SER A 46 3.60 -1.19 -4.94
N GLY A 47 4.12 0.03 -4.67
CA GLY A 47 5.55 0.27 -4.57
C GLY A 47 6.17 -0.43 -3.36
N ASN A 48 6.89 -1.54 -3.57
CA ASN A 48 7.61 -2.25 -2.51
C ASN A 48 8.75 -1.40 -1.94
N ASP A 49 9.39 -0.60 -2.78
CA ASP A 49 10.38 0.41 -2.38
C ASP A 49 9.76 1.45 -1.41
N ALA A 50 8.57 1.96 -1.72
CA ALA A 50 7.86 2.88 -0.83
C ALA A 50 7.47 2.23 0.50
N ALA A 51 7.05 0.95 0.48
CA ALA A 51 6.72 0.20 1.69
C ALA A 51 7.91 0.07 2.64
N ILE A 52 9.10 -0.24 2.10
CA ILE A 52 10.32 -0.40 2.88
C ILE A 52 10.79 0.94 3.44
N VAL A 53 10.78 2.00 2.61
CA VAL A 53 11.16 3.36 3.05
C VAL A 53 10.24 3.86 4.17
N LEU A 54 8.93 3.66 4.06
CA LEU A 54 7.97 4.02 5.10
C LEU A 54 8.17 3.19 6.37
N ALA A 55 8.45 1.89 6.26
CA ALA A 55 8.72 1.02 7.40
C ALA A 55 9.95 1.50 8.20
N GLU A 56 11.05 1.82 7.52
CA GLU A 56 12.23 2.40 8.17
C GLU A 56 11.92 3.76 8.81
N ALA A 57 11.16 4.62 8.13
CA ALA A 57 10.82 5.95 8.65
C ALA A 57 9.97 5.88 9.93
N VAL A 58 9.06 4.89 10.04
CA VAL A 58 8.19 4.74 11.22
C VAL A 58 8.91 4.10 12.40
N SER A 59 9.78 3.12 12.17
CA SER A 59 10.30 2.23 13.22
C SER A 59 11.83 2.15 13.27
N GLY A 60 12.53 2.91 12.43
CA GLY A 60 13.99 2.87 12.34
C GLY A 60 14.52 1.68 11.54
N ASN A 61 13.77 0.59 11.42
CA ASN A 61 14.10 -0.59 10.61
C ASN A 61 12.84 -1.39 10.25
N VAL A 62 12.95 -2.26 9.24
CA VAL A 62 11.83 -3.06 8.74
C VAL A 62 11.34 -4.10 9.75
N ASN A 63 12.22 -4.73 10.53
CA ASN A 63 11.84 -5.78 11.46
C ASN A 63 10.97 -5.25 12.61
N ASP A 64 11.30 -4.09 13.15
CA ASP A 64 10.51 -3.43 14.18
C ASP A 64 9.15 -2.99 13.62
N PHE A 65 9.12 -2.53 12.35
CA PHE A 65 7.86 -2.21 11.67
C PHE A 65 6.98 -3.44 11.48
N VAL A 66 7.54 -4.58 11.07
CA VAL A 66 6.82 -5.86 10.94
C VAL A 66 6.26 -6.31 12.29
N THR A 67 7.01 -6.11 13.37
CA THR A 67 6.51 -6.36 14.72
C THR A 67 5.30 -5.48 15.06
N LEU A 68 5.33 -4.19 14.69
CA LEU A 68 4.18 -3.29 14.83
C LEU A 68 3.00 -3.74 13.96
N MET A 69 3.22 -4.17 12.72
CA MET A 69 2.16 -4.71 11.85
C MET A 69 1.46 -5.90 12.49
N ASN A 70 2.21 -6.86 13.01
CA ASN A 70 1.65 -8.06 13.67
C ASN A 70 0.93 -7.71 14.97
N THR A 71 1.45 -6.77 15.75
CA THR A 71 0.80 -6.26 16.96
C THR A 71 -0.54 -5.60 16.60
N LYS A 72 -0.53 -4.72 15.59
CA LYS A 72 -1.74 -4.04 15.13
C LYS A 72 -2.78 -5.02 14.58
N ALA A 73 -2.35 -6.03 13.80
CA ALA A 73 -3.25 -7.06 13.31
C ALA A 73 -3.99 -7.77 14.45
N LYS A 74 -3.29 -8.16 15.52
CA LYS A 74 -3.90 -8.75 16.72
C LYS A 74 -4.87 -7.80 17.43
N GLU A 75 -4.48 -6.53 17.60
CA GLU A 75 -5.33 -5.51 18.24
C GLU A 75 -6.66 -5.29 17.52
N ILE A 76 -6.69 -5.41 16.20
CA ILE A 76 -7.92 -5.26 15.40
C ILE A 76 -8.69 -6.56 15.20
N GLY A 77 -8.21 -7.68 15.79
CA GLY A 77 -8.90 -8.96 15.83
C GLY A 77 -8.54 -9.93 14.72
N CYS A 78 -7.43 -9.74 14.01
CA CYS A 78 -6.94 -10.69 13.02
C CYS A 78 -6.30 -11.90 13.72
N LEU A 79 -6.93 -13.06 13.60
CA LEU A 79 -6.50 -14.28 14.30
C LEU A 79 -5.67 -15.22 13.41
N ASN A 80 -5.76 -15.05 12.10
CA ASN A 80 -5.11 -15.92 11.10
C ASN A 80 -4.23 -15.11 10.15
N THR A 81 -3.50 -14.13 10.70
CA THR A 81 -2.62 -13.24 9.95
C THR A 81 -1.25 -13.18 10.58
N HIS A 82 -0.22 -13.33 9.76
CA HIS A 82 1.16 -13.08 10.14
C HIS A 82 1.89 -12.39 8.99
N PHE A 83 2.56 -11.29 9.29
CA PHE A 83 3.39 -10.53 8.37
C PHE A 83 4.86 -10.84 8.63
N SER A 84 5.62 -11.18 7.58
CA SER A 84 7.06 -11.39 7.61
C SER A 84 7.84 -10.21 7.00
N ASN A 85 7.15 -9.34 6.25
CA ASN A 85 7.74 -8.17 5.61
C ASN A 85 6.71 -7.03 5.48
N SER A 86 7.17 -5.85 5.10
CA SER A 86 6.33 -4.64 5.01
C SER A 86 5.61 -4.48 3.66
N HIS A 87 5.94 -5.29 2.65
CA HIS A 87 5.54 -5.06 1.26
C HIS A 87 4.68 -6.17 0.64
N GLY A 88 4.52 -7.31 1.32
CA GLY A 88 3.68 -8.40 0.86
C GLY A 88 4.30 -9.30 -0.21
N PHE A 89 5.62 -9.23 -0.45
CA PHE A 89 6.31 -10.19 -1.29
C PHE A 89 6.33 -11.56 -0.60
N TYR A 90 6.36 -12.63 -1.38
CA TYR A 90 6.20 -13.98 -0.87
C TYR A 90 7.23 -14.34 0.22
N ASP A 91 6.72 -14.99 1.24
CA ASP A 91 7.46 -15.66 2.32
C ASP A 91 6.54 -16.72 2.93
N ASP A 92 7.08 -17.89 3.26
CA ASP A 92 6.29 -19.03 3.80
C ASP A 92 5.50 -18.67 5.07
N ASN A 93 5.98 -17.70 5.84
CA ASN A 93 5.34 -17.23 7.05
C ASN A 93 4.51 -15.95 6.85
N HIS A 94 4.33 -15.48 5.60
CA HIS A 94 3.53 -14.31 5.28
C HIS A 94 2.14 -14.73 4.79
N TYR A 95 1.16 -14.72 5.67
CA TYR A 95 -0.19 -15.19 5.36
C TYR A 95 -1.28 -14.35 6.00
N SER A 96 -2.46 -14.41 5.43
CA SER A 96 -3.69 -13.82 5.96
C SER A 96 -4.90 -14.60 5.46
N THR A 97 -6.08 -14.16 5.84
CA THR A 97 -7.37 -14.64 5.32
C THR A 97 -8.18 -13.49 4.74
N PRO A 98 -9.15 -13.75 3.83
CA PRO A 98 -10.05 -12.70 3.34
C PRO A 98 -10.80 -11.99 4.49
N TYR A 99 -11.16 -12.71 5.54
CA TYR A 99 -11.81 -12.13 6.71
C TYR A 99 -10.90 -11.15 7.48
N ASP A 100 -9.67 -11.56 7.77
CA ASP A 100 -8.71 -10.70 8.47
C ASP A 100 -8.34 -9.47 7.63
N MET A 101 -8.17 -9.66 6.31
CA MET A 101 -7.96 -8.54 5.39
C MET A 101 -9.14 -7.57 5.36
N ALA A 102 -10.38 -8.07 5.50
CA ALA A 102 -11.55 -7.22 5.63
C ALA A 102 -11.55 -6.42 6.94
N LEU A 103 -11.08 -7.00 8.05
CA LEU A 103 -10.88 -6.27 9.31
C LEU A 103 -9.82 -5.18 9.17
N ILE A 104 -8.70 -5.48 8.50
CA ILE A 104 -7.62 -4.50 8.22
C ILE A 104 -8.18 -3.35 7.38
N LEU A 105 -8.90 -3.64 6.29
CA LEU A 105 -9.50 -2.60 5.45
C LEU A 105 -10.52 -1.77 6.23
N LYS A 106 -11.40 -2.41 7.01
CA LYS A 106 -12.37 -1.71 7.87
C LYS A 106 -11.68 -0.76 8.86
N TYR A 107 -10.53 -1.16 9.40
CA TYR A 107 -9.74 -0.31 10.28
C TYR A 107 -9.11 0.85 9.51
N ALA A 108 -8.50 0.60 8.34
CA ALA A 108 -7.88 1.62 7.50
C ALA A 108 -8.89 2.66 7.00
N MET A 109 -10.14 2.28 6.72
CA MET A 109 -11.21 3.18 6.31
C MET A 109 -11.62 4.21 7.39
N LYS A 110 -11.11 4.12 8.62
CA LYS A 110 -11.30 5.15 9.65
C LYS A 110 -10.46 6.40 9.38
N PHE A 111 -9.46 6.31 8.50
CA PHE A 111 -8.56 7.39 8.12
C PHE A 111 -8.99 7.97 6.77
N ASP A 112 -9.34 9.26 6.74
CA ASP A 112 -9.80 9.92 5.52
C ASP A 112 -8.71 9.99 4.46
N GLU A 113 -7.44 10.13 4.87
CA GLU A 113 -6.28 10.10 3.98
C GLU A 113 -6.16 8.76 3.25
N PHE A 114 -6.40 7.64 3.96
CA PHE A 114 -6.38 6.32 3.31
C PHE A 114 -7.47 6.23 2.23
N LYS A 115 -8.70 6.62 2.55
CA LYS A 115 -9.81 6.63 1.57
C LYS A 115 -9.46 7.51 0.37
N LYS A 116 -9.04 8.76 0.61
CA LYS A 116 -8.60 9.69 -0.44
C LYS A 116 -7.60 9.06 -1.41
N ILE A 117 -6.59 8.36 -0.87
CA ILE A 117 -5.54 7.75 -1.68
C ILE A 117 -6.09 6.56 -2.50
N VAL A 118 -6.74 5.58 -1.86
CA VAL A 118 -7.18 4.36 -2.56
C VAL A 118 -8.33 4.59 -3.55
N GLU A 119 -9.08 5.68 -3.40
CA GLU A 119 -10.13 6.12 -4.33
C GLU A 119 -9.56 6.91 -5.52
N SER A 120 -8.30 7.39 -5.44
CA SER A 120 -7.66 8.14 -6.52
C SER A 120 -7.32 7.23 -7.70
N LYS A 121 -7.67 7.65 -8.93
CA LYS A 121 -7.34 6.93 -10.17
C LYS A 121 -5.85 7.08 -10.53
N SER A 122 -5.28 8.23 -10.23
CA SER A 122 -3.86 8.55 -10.45
C SER A 122 -3.40 9.65 -9.50
N PHE A 123 -2.09 9.81 -9.40
CA PHE A 123 -1.46 10.87 -8.64
C PHE A 123 -0.24 11.41 -9.39
N GLU A 124 -0.12 12.75 -9.45
CA GLU A 124 1.06 13.41 -10.01
C GLU A 124 2.13 13.55 -8.93
N LEU A 125 3.13 12.69 -9.01
CA LEU A 125 4.29 12.73 -8.12
C LEU A 125 5.18 13.91 -8.51
N PRO A 126 5.44 14.87 -7.62
CA PRO A 126 6.26 16.04 -7.95
C PRO A 126 7.72 15.66 -8.22
N SER A 127 8.46 16.60 -8.80
CA SER A 127 9.91 16.49 -8.94
C SER A 127 10.58 16.35 -7.56
N THR A 128 11.74 15.67 -7.54
CA THR A 128 12.52 15.43 -6.33
C THR A 128 13.97 15.89 -6.51
N ASN A 129 14.78 15.76 -5.49
CA ASN A 129 16.22 16.02 -5.56
C ASN A 129 16.99 15.07 -6.52
N LYS A 130 16.39 13.95 -6.93
CA LYS A 130 17.01 12.94 -7.83
C LYS A 130 16.26 12.78 -9.16
N THR A 131 15.04 13.30 -9.26
CA THR A 131 14.19 13.16 -10.44
C THR A 131 13.55 14.51 -10.76
N PRO A 132 14.05 15.23 -11.81
CA PRO A 132 13.66 16.61 -12.08
C PRO A 132 12.25 16.75 -12.67
N ASN A 133 11.71 15.68 -13.24
CA ASN A 133 10.39 15.70 -13.88
C ASN A 133 9.32 15.11 -12.95
N THR A 134 8.08 15.60 -13.09
CA THR A 134 6.90 14.96 -12.49
C THR A 134 6.69 13.56 -13.08
N ARG A 135 6.08 12.67 -12.30
CA ARG A 135 5.73 11.30 -12.71
C ARG A 135 4.29 11.01 -12.36
N THR A 136 3.53 10.42 -13.27
CA THR A 136 2.16 9.99 -12.98
C THR A 136 2.17 8.57 -12.41
N ILE A 137 1.66 8.41 -11.20
CA ILE A 137 1.36 7.09 -10.60
C ILE A 137 -0.10 6.76 -10.91
N LYS A 138 -0.35 5.56 -11.44
CA LYS A 138 -1.71 5.08 -11.73
C LYS A 138 -2.12 4.00 -10.74
N ASN A 139 -3.41 4.03 -10.36
CA ASN A 139 -3.98 3.00 -9.51
C ASN A 139 -4.08 1.66 -10.28
N THR A 140 -3.63 0.60 -9.65
CA THR A 140 -3.74 -0.77 -10.20
C THR A 140 -5.15 -1.34 -10.11
N ASN A 141 -6.03 -0.74 -9.30
CA ASN A 141 -7.42 -1.16 -9.15
C ASN A 141 -8.26 -0.75 -10.37
N LYS A 142 -8.49 -1.69 -11.28
CA LYS A 142 -9.27 -1.48 -12.50
C LYS A 142 -10.78 -1.34 -12.27
N LEU A 143 -11.29 -1.70 -11.09
CA LEU A 143 -12.72 -1.57 -10.80
C LEU A 143 -13.18 -0.10 -10.70
N ILE A 144 -12.25 0.83 -10.40
CA ILE A 144 -12.55 2.27 -10.32
C ILE A 144 -12.20 3.05 -11.60
N ASP A 145 -11.65 2.39 -12.61
CA ASP A 145 -11.27 2.99 -13.89
C ASP A 145 -12.41 2.84 -14.90
N GLU A 146 -13.09 3.93 -15.24
CA GLU A 146 -14.22 3.97 -16.18
C GLU A 146 -13.87 3.47 -17.58
N ASN A 147 -12.59 3.47 -17.95
CA ASN A 147 -12.11 2.97 -19.23
C ASN A 147 -11.79 1.45 -19.20
N SER A 148 -11.90 0.84 -18.03
CA SER A 148 -11.65 -0.60 -17.87
C SER A 148 -12.89 -1.43 -18.18
N ASN A 149 -12.70 -2.57 -18.82
CA ASN A 149 -13.75 -3.58 -19.02
C ASN A 149 -14.22 -4.24 -17.71
N THR A 150 -13.53 -4.01 -16.60
CA THR A 150 -13.90 -4.48 -15.27
C THR A 150 -14.47 -3.38 -14.38
N PHE A 151 -14.72 -2.19 -14.95
CA PHE A 151 -15.28 -1.07 -14.19
C PHE A 151 -16.58 -1.44 -13.46
N TYR A 152 -16.65 -1.08 -12.18
CA TYR A 152 -17.85 -1.26 -11.37
C TYR A 152 -18.23 0.05 -10.70
N LYS A 153 -19.35 0.64 -11.13
CA LYS A 153 -19.78 1.99 -10.75
C LYS A 153 -19.91 2.25 -9.23
N TYR A 154 -20.05 1.20 -8.43
CA TYR A 154 -20.15 1.32 -6.98
C TYR A 154 -18.83 1.07 -6.25
N ALA A 155 -17.78 0.61 -6.96
CA ALA A 155 -16.45 0.48 -6.37
C ALA A 155 -15.88 1.85 -6.03
N LEU A 156 -15.38 2.03 -4.82
CA LEU A 156 -14.75 3.27 -4.39
C LEU A 156 -13.23 3.13 -4.32
N GLY A 157 -12.72 2.08 -3.68
CA GLY A 157 -11.30 1.91 -3.50
C GLY A 157 -10.93 0.50 -3.08
N GLY A 158 -9.64 0.25 -3.00
CA GLY A 158 -9.10 -1.05 -2.59
C GLY A 158 -7.66 -1.22 -2.99
N LYS A 159 -7.15 -2.43 -2.74
CA LYS A 159 -5.78 -2.81 -3.06
C LYS A 159 -5.74 -4.15 -3.77
N THR A 160 -5.02 -4.20 -4.87
CA THR A 160 -4.69 -5.41 -5.61
C THR A 160 -3.39 -6.01 -5.09
N GLY A 161 -3.22 -7.32 -5.19
CA GLY A 161 -1.98 -8.02 -4.92
C GLY A 161 -1.74 -9.12 -5.96
N TYR A 162 -0.48 -9.45 -6.17
CA TYR A 162 -0.09 -10.58 -7.00
C TYR A 162 1.29 -11.10 -6.58
N THR A 163 1.38 -12.39 -6.36
CA THR A 163 2.62 -13.17 -6.39
C THR A 163 2.39 -14.43 -7.20
N ILE A 164 3.43 -15.15 -7.57
CA ILE A 164 3.28 -16.43 -8.28
C ILE A 164 2.49 -17.42 -7.42
N GLU A 165 2.70 -17.40 -6.11
CA GLU A 165 2.10 -18.32 -5.13
C GLU A 165 0.66 -17.95 -4.80
N SER A 166 0.39 -16.69 -4.48
CA SER A 166 -0.94 -16.21 -4.10
C SER A 166 -1.87 -15.96 -5.29
N ARG A 167 -1.30 -15.85 -6.50
CA ARG A 167 -2.03 -15.40 -7.69
C ARG A 167 -2.61 -14.00 -7.50
N GLY A 168 -3.71 -13.69 -8.18
CA GLY A 168 -4.39 -12.41 -8.03
C GLY A 168 -5.18 -12.34 -6.74
N THR A 169 -4.87 -11.38 -5.89
CA THR A 169 -5.62 -11.07 -4.67
C THR A 169 -6.19 -9.66 -4.74
N TYR A 170 -7.31 -9.46 -4.07
CA TYR A 170 -7.97 -8.17 -3.99
C TYR A 170 -8.64 -7.98 -2.64
N ILE A 171 -8.55 -6.79 -2.10
CA ILE A 171 -9.38 -6.31 -1.00
C ILE A 171 -9.87 -4.91 -1.34
N GLY A 172 -11.18 -4.68 -1.26
CA GLY A 172 -11.75 -3.38 -1.60
C GLY A 172 -13.14 -3.17 -1.01
N TYR A 173 -13.65 -1.98 -1.26
CA TYR A 173 -14.99 -1.62 -0.80
C TYR A 173 -15.79 -0.89 -1.86
N SER A 174 -17.09 -1.01 -1.73
CA SER A 174 -18.09 -0.36 -2.58
C SER A 174 -19.18 0.31 -1.73
N LYS A 175 -19.84 1.30 -2.31
CA LYS A 175 -20.96 1.99 -1.64
C LYS A 175 -22.14 2.08 -2.58
N ASN A 176 -23.32 1.69 -2.07
CA ASN A 176 -24.60 1.87 -2.76
C ASN A 176 -25.64 2.40 -1.77
N GLY A 177 -26.01 3.66 -1.92
CA GLY A 177 -26.79 4.39 -0.90
C GLY A 177 -25.99 4.46 0.41
N ASP A 178 -26.62 4.06 1.51
CA ASP A 178 -25.99 4.05 2.85
C ASP A 178 -25.22 2.75 3.17
N LYS A 179 -25.26 1.78 2.25
CA LYS A 179 -24.61 0.47 2.46
C LYS A 179 -23.18 0.50 1.94
N ILE A 180 -22.25 0.11 2.80
CA ILE A 180 -20.84 -0.14 2.44
C ILE A 180 -20.62 -1.65 2.51
N LEU A 181 -20.05 -2.20 1.44
CA LEU A 181 -19.65 -3.60 1.35
C LEU A 181 -18.13 -3.68 1.21
N ILE A 182 -17.53 -4.60 1.96
CA ILE A 182 -16.12 -4.97 1.84
C ILE A 182 -16.07 -6.33 1.16
N VAL A 183 -15.19 -6.48 0.16
CA VAL A 183 -15.00 -7.70 -0.61
C VAL A 183 -13.51 -8.01 -0.66
N GLY A 184 -13.17 -9.29 -0.42
CA GLY A 184 -11.80 -9.78 -0.53
C GLY A 184 -11.75 -11.24 -0.98
N ASN A 185 -10.66 -11.63 -1.63
CA ASN A 185 -10.35 -13.00 -2.04
C ASN A 185 -8.90 -13.35 -1.72
#